data_0169ff732425864663211a7c260a0a6d
#
_entry.id   0169ff732425864663211a7c260a0a6d
#
_cell.length_a   1.000
_cell.length_b   1.000
_cell.length_c   1.000
_cell.angle_alpha   90.00
_cell.angle_beta   90.00
_cell.angle_gamma   90.00
#
_symmetry.space_group_name_H-M   'P 1'
#
loop_
_entity.id
_entity.type
_entity.pdbx_description
1 polymer ?
#
loop_
_entity_poly.entity_id
_entity_poly.type
_entity_poly.pdbx_seq_one_letter_code
_entity_poly.pdbx_strand_id
1 'polypeptide(L)'
;SLALIGLFNVIGTLMFGYLGDSRSKKDLLVILYSLRSILFLVFIFLPKTEITIIIFASLLGILWLSTVPLTSGIISVIFGSKYMSMLYGFAFLSHQIGSFMGSWFGGRLYDFYGSYDVMWWACVFLGFASALMHYPINEKKVALSK
;
A
#
# COMPACT_ATOMS: atom_id res chain seq x y z
N SER A 1 -5.11 -8.02 -17.26
CA SER A 1 -5.16 -7.68 -15.81
C SER A 1 -4.37 -6.41 -15.46
N LEU A 2 -3.16 -6.16 -16.00
CA LEU A 2 -2.36 -4.96 -15.70
C LEU A 2 -3.08 -3.64 -16.04
N ALA A 3 -3.74 -3.57 -17.20
CA ALA A 3 -4.51 -2.39 -17.59
C ALA A 3 -5.65 -2.08 -16.62
N LEU A 4 -6.31 -3.12 -16.08
CA LEU A 4 -7.35 -2.96 -15.06
C LEU A 4 -6.78 -2.40 -13.76
N ILE A 5 -5.64 -2.92 -13.30
CA ILE A 5 -4.95 -2.37 -12.12
C ILE A 5 -4.68 -0.88 -12.33
N GLY A 6 -4.15 -0.49 -13.49
CA GLY A 6 -3.88 0.91 -13.81
C GLY A 6 -5.13 1.79 -13.78
N LEU A 7 -6.22 1.36 -14.42
CA LEU A 7 -7.49 2.10 -14.43
C LEU A 7 -8.06 2.29 -13.03
N PHE A 8 -8.15 1.21 -12.26
CA PHE A 8 -8.68 1.25 -10.90
C PHE A 8 -7.75 1.97 -9.91
N ASN A 9 -6.46 2.04 -10.18
CA ASN A 9 -5.52 2.87 -9.41
C ASN A 9 -5.89 4.37 -9.48
N VAL A 10 -6.26 4.87 -10.65
CA VAL A 10 -6.69 6.26 -10.80
C VAL A 10 -7.92 6.53 -9.93
N ILE A 11 -8.93 5.65 -10.02
CA ILE A 11 -10.16 5.76 -9.23
C ILE A 11 -9.84 5.70 -7.72
N GLY A 12 -9.06 4.72 -7.30
CA GLY A 12 -8.67 4.54 -5.89
C GLY A 12 -7.91 5.75 -5.34
N THR A 13 -6.93 6.25 -6.10
CA THR A 13 -6.11 7.41 -5.69
C THR A 13 -6.96 8.67 -5.50
N LEU A 14 -7.88 8.96 -6.41
CA LEU A 14 -8.78 10.10 -6.31
C LEU A 14 -9.75 9.93 -5.12
N MET A 15 -10.34 8.76 -4.96
CA MET A 15 -11.28 8.47 -3.89
C MET A 15 -10.61 8.59 -2.51
N PHE A 16 -9.47 7.96 -2.30
CA PHE A 16 -8.77 8.02 -1.01
C PHE A 16 -8.05 9.36 -0.79
N GLY A 17 -7.67 10.07 -1.85
CA GLY A 17 -7.23 11.47 -1.75
C GLY A 17 -8.32 12.34 -1.15
N TYR A 18 -9.53 12.30 -1.71
CA TYR A 18 -10.69 13.03 -1.21
C TYR A 18 -11.10 12.62 0.22
N LEU A 19 -11.14 11.30 0.50
CA LEU A 19 -11.44 10.80 1.85
C LEU A 19 -10.39 11.25 2.86
N GLY A 20 -9.12 11.35 2.46
CA GLY A 20 -8.02 11.82 3.29
C GLY A 20 -8.14 13.26 3.73
N ASP A 21 -8.89 14.11 3.00
CA ASP A 21 -9.13 15.49 3.41
C ASP A 21 -10.11 15.59 4.58
N SER A 22 -11.06 14.67 4.68
CA SER A 22 -12.14 14.69 5.69
C SER A 22 -11.91 13.69 6.83
N ARG A 23 -11.02 12.72 6.68
CA ARG A 23 -10.80 11.64 7.63
C ARG A 23 -9.35 11.56 8.09
N SER A 24 -9.12 10.86 9.22
CA SER A 24 -7.77 10.54 9.69
C SER A 24 -7.01 9.73 8.63
N LYS A 25 -5.88 10.27 8.18
CA LYS A 25 -5.05 9.65 7.13
C LYS A 25 -4.41 8.36 7.61
N LYS A 26 -4.02 8.30 8.90
CA LYS A 26 -3.48 7.08 9.50
C LYS A 26 -4.50 5.94 9.51
N ASP A 27 -5.75 6.25 9.88
CA ASP A 27 -6.81 5.23 9.96
C ASP A 27 -7.14 4.70 8.57
N LEU A 28 -7.15 5.58 7.56
CA LEU A 28 -7.30 5.17 6.17
C LEU A 28 -6.12 4.31 5.68
N LEU A 29 -4.89 4.60 6.10
CA LEU A 29 -3.72 3.75 5.79
C LEU A 29 -3.83 2.38 6.45
N VAL A 30 -4.22 2.33 7.73
CA VAL A 30 -4.46 1.06 8.45
C VAL A 30 -5.51 0.22 7.73
N ILE A 31 -6.63 0.84 7.34
CA ILE A 31 -7.71 0.18 6.59
C ILE A 31 -7.20 -0.33 5.24
N LEU A 32 -6.48 0.50 4.47
CA LEU A 32 -5.95 0.12 3.15
C LEU A 32 -5.00 -1.09 3.23
N TYR A 33 -4.04 -1.06 4.16
CA TYR A 33 -3.10 -2.18 4.33
C TYR A 33 -3.79 -3.44 4.83
N SER A 34 -4.77 -3.32 5.73
CA SER A 34 -5.58 -4.45 6.21
C SER A 34 -6.42 -5.05 5.08
N LEU A 35 -7.13 -4.22 4.32
CA LEU A 35 -7.94 -4.69 3.17
C LEU A 35 -7.07 -5.35 2.11
N ARG A 36 -5.88 -4.83 1.85
CA ARG A 36 -4.93 -5.43 0.92
C ARG A 36 -4.48 -6.81 1.39
N SER A 37 -4.17 -6.97 2.67
CA SER A 37 -3.79 -8.26 3.25
C SER A 37 -4.93 -9.27 3.17
N ILE A 38 -6.16 -8.84 3.49
CA ILE A 38 -7.36 -9.68 3.37
C ILE A 38 -7.59 -10.08 1.91
N LEU A 39 -7.41 -9.15 0.96
CA LEU A 39 -7.55 -9.42 -0.46
C LEU A 39 -6.55 -10.49 -0.94
N PHE A 40 -5.27 -10.40 -0.53
CA PHE A 40 -4.28 -11.43 -0.82
C PHE A 40 -4.65 -12.77 -0.17
N LEU A 41 -5.07 -12.74 1.10
CA LEU A 41 -5.48 -13.95 1.81
C LEU A 41 -6.63 -14.67 1.09
N VAL A 42 -7.68 -13.94 0.74
CA VAL A 42 -8.82 -14.48 -0.01
C VAL A 42 -8.37 -15.02 -1.36
N PHE A 43 -7.49 -14.31 -2.08
CA PHE A 43 -6.99 -14.75 -3.37
C PHE A 43 -6.19 -16.06 -3.30
N ILE A 44 -5.48 -16.33 -2.21
CA ILE A 44 -4.73 -17.60 -2.02
C ILE A 44 -5.69 -18.79 -2.05
N PHE A 45 -6.85 -18.69 -1.42
CA PHE A 45 -7.82 -19.78 -1.28
C PHE A 45 -8.81 -19.91 -2.44
N LEU A 46 -8.95 -18.87 -3.27
CA LEU A 46 -9.90 -18.91 -4.40
C LEU A 46 -9.29 -19.63 -5.62
N PRO A 47 -10.14 -20.33 -6.43
CA PRO A 47 -9.71 -20.89 -7.69
C PRO A 47 -9.25 -19.78 -8.64
N LYS A 48 -8.15 -20.00 -9.37
CA LYS A 48 -7.52 -19.02 -10.26
C LYS A 48 -8.23 -18.95 -11.62
N THR A 49 -9.52 -18.63 -11.61
CA THR A 49 -10.32 -18.40 -12.82
C THR A 49 -10.08 -17.00 -13.39
N GLU A 50 -10.43 -16.78 -14.66
CA GLU A 50 -10.36 -15.45 -15.27
C GLU A 50 -11.14 -14.40 -14.48
N ILE A 51 -12.34 -14.76 -14.02
CA ILE A 51 -13.21 -13.87 -13.23
C ILE A 51 -12.54 -13.51 -11.91
N THR A 52 -11.99 -14.50 -11.20
CA THR A 52 -11.27 -14.26 -9.93
C THR A 52 -10.08 -13.33 -10.14
N ILE A 53 -9.31 -13.52 -11.21
CA ILE A 53 -8.16 -12.67 -11.54
C ILE A 53 -8.59 -11.24 -11.89
N ILE A 54 -9.70 -11.08 -12.63
CA ILE A 54 -10.23 -9.75 -12.99
C ILE A 54 -10.69 -9.00 -11.74
N ILE A 55 -11.47 -9.65 -10.88
CA ILE A 55 -11.96 -9.06 -9.62
C ILE A 55 -10.78 -8.69 -8.72
N PHE A 56 -9.84 -9.61 -8.53
CA PHE A 56 -8.64 -9.37 -7.73
C PHE A 56 -7.83 -8.17 -8.25
N ALA A 57 -7.56 -8.12 -9.57
CA ALA A 57 -6.82 -7.04 -10.20
C ALA A 57 -7.51 -5.68 -10.03
N SER A 58 -8.83 -5.64 -10.16
CA SER A 58 -9.63 -4.43 -10.00
C SER A 58 -9.59 -3.91 -8.56
N LEU A 59 -9.82 -4.78 -7.58
CA LEU A 59 -9.79 -4.43 -6.17
C LEU A 59 -8.36 -4.05 -5.72
N LEU A 60 -7.35 -4.81 -6.17
CA LEU A 60 -5.96 -4.50 -5.90
C LEU A 60 -5.60 -3.13 -6.48
N GLY A 61 -6.06 -2.81 -7.70
CA GLY A 61 -5.86 -1.50 -8.31
C GLY A 61 -6.38 -0.37 -7.42
N ILE A 62 -7.59 -0.46 -6.91
CA ILE A 62 -8.16 0.56 -6.01
C ILE A 62 -7.28 0.76 -4.77
N LEU A 63 -6.76 -0.31 -4.20
CA LEU A 63 -6.00 -0.26 -2.96
C LEU A 63 -4.52 0.08 -3.13
N TRP A 64 -3.95 -0.06 -4.35
CA TRP A 64 -2.49 -0.06 -4.56
C TRP A 64 -1.87 1.32 -4.35
N LEU A 65 -2.19 2.28 -5.21
CA LEU A 65 -1.62 3.64 -5.16
C LEU A 65 -2.38 4.60 -4.24
N SER A 66 -3.50 4.18 -3.67
CA SER A 66 -4.29 4.99 -2.72
C SER A 66 -3.51 5.37 -1.45
N THR A 67 -2.42 4.67 -1.16
CA THR A 67 -1.51 5.00 -0.05
C THR A 67 -0.67 6.25 -0.32
N VAL A 68 -0.43 6.61 -1.59
CA VAL A 68 0.43 7.74 -2.00
C VAL A 68 -0.09 9.08 -1.48
N PRO A 69 -1.33 9.49 -1.78
CA PRO A 69 -1.86 10.77 -1.28
C PRO A 69 -2.00 10.78 0.25
N LEU A 70 -2.31 9.66 0.87
CA LEU A 70 -2.43 9.57 2.32
C LEU A 70 -1.08 9.70 3.02
N THR A 71 -0.02 9.05 2.49
CA THR A 71 1.34 9.13 3.05
C THR A 71 1.90 10.55 2.93
N SER A 72 1.77 11.18 1.77
CA SER A 72 2.19 12.58 1.59
C SER A 72 1.39 13.53 2.47
N GLY A 73 0.08 13.29 2.58
CA GLY A 73 -0.81 14.06 3.42
C GLY A 73 -0.47 13.97 4.92
N ILE A 74 -0.16 12.78 5.44
CA ILE A 74 0.19 12.60 6.85
C ILE A 74 1.53 13.29 7.19
N ILE A 75 2.51 13.21 6.29
CA ILE A 75 3.79 13.94 6.43
C ILE A 75 3.54 15.45 6.47
N SER A 76 2.70 15.96 5.59
CA SER A 76 2.35 17.37 5.55
C SER A 76 1.64 17.85 6.82
N VAL A 77 0.73 17.04 7.38
CA VAL A 77 0.03 17.35 8.65
C VAL A 77 0.99 17.39 9.83
N ILE A 78 1.88 16.40 9.95
CA ILE A 78 2.78 16.27 11.10
C ILE A 78 3.92 17.28 11.05
N PHE A 79 4.60 17.41 9.90
CA PHE A 79 5.85 18.19 9.76
C PHE A 79 5.68 19.51 9.02
N GLY A 80 4.51 19.75 8.43
CA GLY A 80 4.23 20.93 7.64
C GLY A 80 4.77 20.84 6.21
N SER A 81 4.31 21.78 5.36
CA SER A 81 4.66 21.83 3.93
C SER A 81 6.15 22.06 3.67
N LYS A 82 6.84 22.75 4.56
CA LYS A 82 8.28 23.09 4.43
C LYS A 82 9.17 21.85 4.30
N TYR A 83 8.87 20.79 5.04
CA TYR A 83 9.68 19.55 5.06
C TYR A 83 9.04 18.39 4.28
N MET A 84 7.85 18.60 3.75
CA MET A 84 7.07 17.57 3.07
C MET A 84 7.84 16.88 1.95
N SER A 85 8.43 17.64 1.02
CA SER A 85 9.10 17.08 -0.15
C SER A 85 10.32 16.22 0.24
N MET A 86 11.11 16.68 1.22
CA MET A 86 12.28 15.95 1.69
C MET A 86 11.87 14.65 2.39
N LEU A 87 10.93 14.71 3.32
CA LEU A 87 10.50 13.54 4.09
C LEU A 87 9.73 12.53 3.23
N TYR A 88 8.92 13.03 2.30
CA TYR A 88 8.27 12.16 1.33
C TYR A 88 9.28 11.51 0.38
N GLY A 89 10.36 12.20 0.02
CA GLY A 89 11.47 11.64 -0.75
C GLY A 89 12.11 10.45 -0.04
N PHE A 90 12.36 10.53 1.27
CA PHE A 90 12.86 9.38 2.05
C PHE A 90 11.86 8.23 2.12
N ALA A 91 10.57 8.54 2.35
CA ALA A 91 9.53 7.52 2.34
C ALA A 91 9.43 6.82 0.98
N PHE A 92 9.54 7.59 -0.11
CA PHE A 92 9.51 7.05 -1.46
C PHE A 92 10.77 6.23 -1.79
N LEU A 93 11.94 6.65 -1.32
CA LEU A 93 13.17 5.88 -1.46
C LEU A 93 13.08 4.52 -0.78
N SER A 94 12.56 4.48 0.46
CA SER A 94 12.34 3.22 1.17
C SER A 94 11.35 2.31 0.45
N HIS A 95 10.29 2.89 -0.15
CA HIS A 95 9.35 2.18 -0.99
C HIS A 95 10.04 1.56 -2.22
N GLN A 96 10.92 2.30 -2.90
CA GLN A 96 11.65 1.80 -4.07
C GLN A 96 12.61 0.66 -3.70
N ILE A 97 13.30 0.76 -2.56
CA ILE A 97 14.14 -0.32 -2.03
C ILE A 97 13.27 -1.56 -1.77
N GLY A 98 12.13 -1.40 -1.12
CA GLY A 98 11.17 -2.50 -0.88
C GLY A 98 10.66 -3.13 -2.17
N SER A 99 10.36 -2.32 -3.20
CA SER A 99 9.91 -2.79 -4.51
C SER A 99 11.00 -3.60 -5.22
N PHE A 100 12.25 -3.14 -5.19
CA PHE A 100 13.39 -3.88 -5.72
C PHE A 100 13.56 -5.22 -5.01
N MET A 101 13.59 -5.21 -3.68
CA MET A 101 13.73 -6.43 -2.87
C MET A 101 12.57 -7.41 -3.14
N GLY A 102 11.33 -6.92 -3.18
CA GLY A 102 10.16 -7.73 -3.45
C GLY A 102 10.21 -8.42 -4.81
N SER A 103 10.60 -7.69 -5.85
CA SER A 103 10.75 -8.24 -7.20
C SER A 103 11.88 -9.26 -7.27
N TRP A 104 13.03 -8.96 -6.66
CA TRP A 104 14.18 -9.84 -6.64
C TRP A 104 13.92 -11.12 -5.84
N PHE A 105 13.38 -11.01 -4.64
CA PHE A 105 13.00 -12.18 -3.83
C PHE A 105 11.91 -13.00 -4.50
N GLY A 106 10.92 -12.32 -5.14
CA GLY A 106 9.85 -13.01 -5.86
C GLY A 106 10.37 -13.91 -6.97
N GLY A 107 11.32 -13.41 -7.78
CA GLY A 107 11.97 -14.21 -8.81
C GLY A 107 12.76 -15.38 -8.21
N ARG A 108 13.59 -15.12 -7.19
CA ARG A 108 14.39 -16.16 -6.53
C ARG A 108 13.55 -17.27 -5.88
N LEU A 109 12.46 -16.89 -5.21
CA LEU A 109 11.57 -17.86 -4.58
C LEU A 109 10.85 -18.70 -5.63
N TYR A 110 10.46 -18.09 -6.76
CA TYR A 110 9.89 -18.86 -7.87
C TYR A 110 10.90 -19.84 -8.47
N ASP A 111 12.15 -19.43 -8.68
CA ASP A 111 13.21 -20.31 -9.19
C ASP A 111 13.46 -21.51 -8.26
N PHE A 112 13.29 -21.30 -6.94
CA PHE A 112 13.56 -22.34 -5.93
C PHE A 112 12.36 -23.30 -5.71
N TYR A 113 11.14 -22.74 -5.65
CA TYR A 113 9.93 -23.50 -5.27
C TYR A 113 9.00 -23.81 -6.45
N GLY A 114 9.22 -23.21 -7.63
CA GLY A 114 8.36 -23.37 -8.79
C GLY A 114 6.95 -22.77 -8.62
N SER A 115 6.71 -22.00 -7.53
CA SER A 115 5.43 -21.34 -7.26
C SER A 115 5.63 -20.00 -6.59
N TYR A 116 4.59 -19.14 -6.65
CA TYR A 116 4.55 -17.86 -5.94
C TYR A 116 3.86 -17.93 -4.57
N ASP A 117 3.54 -19.12 -4.06
CA ASP A 117 2.76 -19.26 -2.82
C ASP A 117 3.44 -18.58 -1.63
N VAL A 118 4.76 -18.75 -1.50
CA VAL A 118 5.55 -18.10 -0.45
C VAL A 118 5.46 -16.57 -0.54
N MET A 119 5.47 -16.02 -1.77
CA MET A 119 5.32 -14.57 -1.99
C MET A 119 3.93 -14.07 -1.62
N TRP A 120 2.88 -14.84 -1.94
CA TRP A 120 1.52 -14.48 -1.54
C TRP A 120 1.37 -14.40 -0.02
N TRP A 121 1.90 -15.39 0.71
CA TRP A 121 1.92 -15.36 2.17
C TRP A 121 2.77 -14.23 2.73
N ALA A 122 3.91 -13.92 2.12
CA ALA A 122 4.73 -12.76 2.48
C ALA A 122 3.96 -11.44 2.31
N CYS A 123 3.20 -11.30 1.22
CA CYS A 123 2.35 -10.12 0.99
C CYS A 123 1.27 -9.97 2.07
N VAL A 124 0.63 -11.07 2.51
CA VAL A 124 -0.35 -11.06 3.60
C VAL A 124 0.30 -10.59 4.89
N PHE A 125 1.43 -11.20 5.27
CA PHE A 125 2.15 -10.87 6.50
C PHE A 125 2.63 -9.41 6.51
N LEU A 126 3.31 -8.97 5.44
CA LEU A 126 3.84 -7.61 5.35
C LEU A 126 2.73 -6.56 5.31
N GLY A 127 1.59 -6.87 4.72
CA GLY A 127 0.46 -5.96 4.71
C GLY A 127 -0.13 -5.77 6.12
N PHE A 128 -0.33 -6.84 6.89
CA PHE A 128 -0.78 -6.72 8.29
C PHE A 128 0.29 -6.05 9.17
N ALA A 129 1.57 -6.37 8.99
CA ALA A 129 2.65 -5.69 9.71
C ALA A 129 2.64 -4.19 9.40
N SER A 130 2.44 -3.79 8.13
CA SER A 130 2.32 -2.39 7.75
C SER A 130 1.11 -1.72 8.40
N ALA A 131 -0.04 -2.37 8.46
CA ALA A 131 -1.22 -1.85 9.15
C ALA A 131 -0.94 -1.61 10.64
N LEU A 132 -0.29 -2.57 11.31
CA LEU A 132 0.09 -2.44 12.73
C LEU A 132 1.10 -1.31 12.96
N MET A 133 2.06 -1.11 12.05
CA MET A 133 3.05 -0.03 12.16
C MET A 133 2.42 1.37 11.98
N HIS A 134 1.33 1.47 11.22
CA HIS A 134 0.62 2.75 11.06
C HIS A 134 -0.31 3.07 12.24
N TYR A 135 -0.76 2.08 13.00
CA TYR A 135 -1.70 2.26 14.09
C TYR A 135 -1.23 3.26 15.18
N PRO A 136 0.04 3.21 15.66
CA PRO A 136 0.52 4.13 16.70
C PRO A 136 0.83 5.55 16.20
N ILE A 137 0.74 5.84 14.90
CA ILE A 137 1.04 7.17 14.37
C ILE A 137 0.07 8.19 14.97
N ASN A 138 0.62 9.31 15.44
CA ASN A 138 -0.15 10.44 15.94
C ASN A 138 -0.10 11.57 14.93
N GLU A 139 -1.25 11.96 14.37
CA GLU A 139 -1.38 13.03 13.38
C GLU A 139 -1.25 14.45 13.97
N LYS A 140 -0.78 14.59 15.22
CA LYS A 140 -0.56 15.91 15.81
C LYS A 140 0.68 16.56 15.20
N LYS A 141 0.56 17.85 14.90
CA LYS A 141 1.67 18.65 14.39
C LYS A 141 2.84 18.68 15.38
N VAL A 142 4.03 18.35 14.91
CA VAL A 142 5.26 18.46 15.70
C VAL A 142 5.67 19.94 15.76
N ALA A 143 5.88 20.46 16.98
CA ALA A 143 6.48 21.78 17.17
C ALA A 143 7.97 21.67 16.84
N LEU A 144 8.33 22.02 15.61
CA LEU A 144 9.73 22.13 15.22
C LEU A 144 10.24 23.45 15.77
N SER A 145 11.24 23.42 16.67
CA SER A 145 11.96 24.62 17.10
C SER A 145 12.57 25.31 15.88
N LYS A 146 12.41 26.65 15.82
CA LYS A 146 13.01 27.46 14.76
C LYS A 146 14.53 27.40 14.80
#